data_9c45b57361ac465b5a099ec66d1f6954
#
_entry.id   9c45b57361ac465b5a099ec66d1f6954
#
_cell.length_a   1.000
_cell.length_b   1.000
_cell.length_c   1.000
_cell.angle_alpha   90.00
_cell.angle_beta   90.00
_cell.angle_gamma   90.00
#
_symmetry.space_group_name_H-M   'P 1'
#
loop_
_entity.id
_entity.type
_entity.pdbx_description
1 polymer ?
#
loop_
_entity_poly.entity_id
_entity_poly.type
_entity_poly.pdbx_seq_one_letter_code
_entity_poly.pdbx_strand_id
1 'polypeptide(L)'
;MNMKQKRKRVMLFWTATAFFGAASLFVALDGAGAVAAEQPKSISVIAFPSPHNWPIWAAQEKGYFDRNDIAVTLTPTPNSEFLMTGLIDGRFDIAMAGIDNVIAYMEGQGEAPTRETPNIFAFMGAGNDGFLQLVTVPEVKSYADLRGKQLSVDAVTTGYAFVLRKLLEKGGLKFSDVEFVSVGGLQERFQALMEKQHSGTLLISPMHAAAQARGFNLLIDADDVIEHYQGTVFSARRSWAKDNEVALVGYTRAYLAALDWLYEPANKVEAVAMLRRNMPNMPEAFADKTYQILLHPEEGMNRTGALDVEGIKTVLALRSEYGDPHKTLTDAKKYYDLQYLAKAVDTPRQPTNP
;
A
#
# COMPACT_ATOMS: atom_id res chain seq x y z
N MET A 1 33.49 33.41 47.97
CA MET A 1 33.58 32.87 49.36
C MET A 1 33.52 31.35 49.22
N ASN A 2 34.73 30.75 49.09
CA ASN A 2 35.43 29.88 50.03
C ASN A 2 34.51 28.79 50.64
N MET A 3 34.79 27.51 50.58
CA MET A 3 36.00 26.75 50.96
C MET A 3 35.86 25.25 50.62
N LYS A 4 36.90 24.66 50.04
CA LYS A 4 37.78 23.56 50.50
C LYS A 4 37.22 22.14 50.62
N GLN A 5 37.64 21.26 49.72
CA GLN A 5 38.56 20.11 49.92
C GLN A 5 38.41 19.28 51.21
N LYS A 6 38.26 17.94 51.03
CA LYS A 6 39.09 16.96 51.77
C LYS A 6 39.19 15.63 51.01
N ARG A 7 40.42 15.35 50.60
CA ARG A 7 40.97 14.03 50.26
C ARG A 7 41.09 13.18 51.51
N LYS A 8 40.77 11.89 51.46
CA LYS A 8 41.41 10.89 52.36
C LYS A 8 41.90 9.71 51.55
N ARG A 9 43.23 9.55 51.54
CA ARG A 9 43.99 8.32 51.23
C ARG A 9 43.89 7.41 52.44
N VAL A 10 43.77 6.08 52.27
CA VAL A 10 44.27 5.09 53.23
C VAL A 10 44.85 3.93 52.41
N MET A 11 46.00 3.51 52.95
CA MET A 11 47.02 2.60 52.45
C MET A 11 46.65 1.11 52.51
N LEU A 12 47.25 0.41 51.55
CA LEU A 12 47.78 -0.97 51.52
C LEU A 12 47.82 -1.77 52.85
N PHE A 13 47.39 -3.04 52.72
CA PHE A 13 48.10 -4.15 53.37
C PHE A 13 48.10 -5.38 52.47
N TRP A 14 49.33 -5.86 52.19
CA TRP A 14 49.67 -7.14 51.58
C TRP A 14 49.56 -8.26 52.59
N THR A 15 48.92 -9.38 52.27
CA THR A 15 49.27 -10.70 52.83
C THR A 15 49.26 -11.71 51.76
N ALA A 16 50.44 -12.23 51.44
CA ALA A 16 50.62 -13.41 50.61
C ALA A 16 50.30 -14.67 51.42
N THR A 17 49.51 -15.60 50.84
CA THR A 17 49.53 -17.00 51.30
C THR A 17 49.40 -17.90 50.08
N ALA A 18 50.48 -18.60 49.82
CA ALA A 18 50.49 -19.72 48.86
C ALA A 18 49.80 -20.93 49.50
N PHE A 19 49.06 -21.73 48.72
CA PHE A 19 49.24 -23.18 48.75
C PHE A 19 48.27 -23.93 47.83
N PHE A 20 48.83 -24.89 47.14
CA PHE A 20 48.35 -26.15 46.59
C PHE A 20 47.49 -26.20 45.32
N GLY A 21 48.13 -26.79 44.33
CA GLY A 21 47.57 -27.25 43.09
C GLY A 21 46.55 -28.38 43.26
N ALA A 22 45.50 -28.22 42.48
CA ALA A 22 44.67 -29.35 42.05
C ALA A 22 44.55 -29.24 40.52
N ALA A 23 45.18 -30.19 39.85
CA ALA A 23 45.03 -30.38 38.38
C ALA A 23 43.60 -30.78 38.10
N SER A 24 42.75 -29.82 37.73
CA SER A 24 41.41 -30.11 37.18
C SER A 24 41.54 -30.32 35.70
N LEU A 25 41.26 -31.55 35.29
CA LEU A 25 41.11 -31.94 33.91
C LEU A 25 39.92 -31.14 33.30
N PHE A 26 40.21 -30.11 32.54
CA PHE A 26 39.18 -29.45 31.70
C PHE A 26 38.92 -30.37 30.53
N VAL A 27 37.81 -31.10 30.59
CA VAL A 27 37.16 -31.64 29.42
C VAL A 27 36.66 -30.48 28.61
N ALA A 28 37.30 -30.19 27.48
CA ALA A 28 36.77 -29.27 26.47
C ALA A 28 35.48 -29.91 25.96
N LEU A 29 34.32 -29.43 26.45
CA LEU A 29 33.08 -29.60 25.76
C LEU A 29 33.18 -28.75 24.49
N ASP A 30 33.33 -29.43 23.36
CA ASP A 30 33.11 -28.83 22.05
C ASP A 30 31.78 -28.09 22.09
N GLY A 31 31.85 -26.77 22.19
CA GLY A 31 30.70 -25.91 22.05
C GLY A 31 30.16 -26.08 20.65
N ALA A 32 29.03 -26.79 20.51
CA ALA A 32 28.20 -26.70 19.33
C ALA A 32 27.97 -25.20 19.09
N GLY A 33 28.62 -24.66 18.07
CA GLY A 33 28.44 -23.27 17.68
C GLY A 33 26.95 -23.05 17.44
N ALA A 34 26.33 -22.29 18.34
CA ALA A 34 24.99 -21.77 18.09
C ALA A 34 25.11 -20.94 16.79
N VAL A 35 24.61 -21.50 15.68
CA VAL A 35 24.41 -20.76 14.46
C VAL A 35 23.49 -19.59 14.88
N ALA A 36 24.05 -18.39 14.93
CA ALA A 36 23.23 -17.21 15.19
C ALA A 36 22.11 -17.20 14.15
N ALA A 37 20.86 -17.29 14.60
CA ALA A 37 19.72 -17.20 13.71
C ALA A 37 19.86 -15.88 12.93
N GLU A 38 19.88 -15.98 11.61
CA GLU A 38 19.97 -14.82 10.73
C GLU A 38 18.75 -13.94 11.03
N GLN A 39 18.98 -12.63 11.27
CA GLN A 39 17.90 -11.73 11.60
C GLN A 39 16.96 -11.59 10.38
N PRO A 40 15.63 -11.58 10.58
CA PRO A 40 14.70 -11.45 9.48
C PRO A 40 14.99 -10.19 8.67
N LYS A 41 14.91 -10.30 7.35
CA LYS A 41 15.10 -9.16 6.44
C LYS A 41 14.00 -8.12 6.66
N SER A 42 14.37 -6.93 7.06
CA SER A 42 13.42 -5.82 7.21
C SER A 42 12.97 -5.29 5.86
N ILE A 43 11.66 -5.11 5.70
CA ILE A 43 11.02 -4.51 4.51
C ILE A 43 10.10 -3.39 4.97
N SER A 44 10.32 -2.20 4.44
CA SER A 44 9.47 -1.04 4.65
C SER A 44 8.44 -0.90 3.52
N VAL A 45 7.15 -0.94 3.88
CA VAL A 45 6.02 -0.82 2.95
C VAL A 45 5.29 0.48 3.21
N ILE A 46 4.94 1.22 2.16
CA ILE A 46 4.09 2.41 2.25
C ILE A 46 2.80 2.21 1.46
N ALA A 47 1.66 2.58 2.06
CA ALA A 47 0.34 2.45 1.44
C ALA A 47 -0.62 3.51 1.96
N PHE A 48 -1.69 3.77 1.22
CA PHE A 48 -2.80 4.58 1.71
C PHE A 48 -3.55 3.87 2.84
N PRO A 49 -3.99 4.59 3.90
CA PRO A 49 -4.87 4.02 4.92
C PRO A 49 -6.18 3.51 4.28
N SER A 50 -6.36 2.20 4.26
CA SER A 50 -7.49 1.59 3.56
C SER A 50 -7.73 0.16 4.05
N PRO A 51 -8.97 -0.37 3.97
CA PRO A 51 -9.24 -1.78 4.17
C PRO A 51 -8.46 -2.71 3.22
N HIS A 52 -7.96 -2.22 2.09
CA HIS A 52 -7.10 -2.98 1.17
C HIS A 52 -5.74 -3.37 1.76
N ASN A 53 -5.35 -2.78 2.91
CA ASN A 53 -4.18 -3.22 3.67
C ASN A 53 -4.43 -4.52 4.47
N TRP A 54 -5.64 -5.05 4.45
CA TRP A 54 -6.04 -6.23 5.23
C TRP A 54 -5.13 -7.44 5.02
N PRO A 55 -4.71 -7.82 3.80
CA PRO A 55 -3.78 -8.93 3.63
C PRO A 55 -2.41 -8.69 4.27
N ILE A 56 -1.93 -7.43 4.32
CA ILE A 56 -0.68 -7.10 5.01
C ILE A 56 -0.83 -7.31 6.51
N TRP A 57 -1.93 -6.82 7.12
CA TRP A 57 -2.21 -7.04 8.54
C TRP A 57 -2.39 -8.54 8.85
N ALA A 58 -3.09 -9.28 7.99
CA ALA A 58 -3.23 -10.72 8.15
C ALA A 58 -1.88 -11.44 8.04
N ALA A 59 -1.02 -11.04 7.11
CA ALA A 59 0.32 -11.60 6.99
C ALA A 59 1.17 -11.34 8.24
N GLN A 60 1.05 -10.17 8.85
CA GLN A 60 1.71 -9.82 10.11
C GLN A 60 1.16 -10.64 11.27
N GLU A 61 -0.16 -10.60 11.52
CA GLU A 61 -0.80 -11.22 12.69
C GLU A 61 -0.77 -12.76 12.64
N LYS A 62 -0.81 -13.34 11.43
CA LYS A 62 -0.75 -14.82 11.24
C LYS A 62 0.68 -15.34 11.03
N GLY A 63 1.71 -14.48 11.12
CA GLY A 63 3.12 -14.87 11.02
C GLY A 63 3.53 -15.35 9.62
N TYR A 64 2.83 -14.94 8.55
CA TYR A 64 3.22 -15.33 7.19
C TYR A 64 4.52 -14.65 6.75
N PHE A 65 4.79 -13.43 7.23
CA PHE A 65 6.07 -12.77 7.00
C PHE A 65 7.22 -13.47 7.72
N ASP A 66 7.02 -13.84 8.99
CA ASP A 66 8.03 -14.54 9.79
C ASP A 66 8.44 -15.88 9.15
N ARG A 67 7.47 -16.64 8.60
CA ARG A 67 7.72 -17.90 7.87
C ARG A 67 8.53 -17.71 6.57
N ASN A 68 8.69 -16.50 6.11
CA ASN A 68 9.52 -16.14 4.95
C ASN A 68 10.78 -15.35 5.35
N ASP A 69 11.18 -15.40 6.63
CA ASP A 69 12.36 -14.71 7.19
C ASP A 69 12.38 -13.20 6.90
N ILE A 70 11.20 -12.56 6.91
CA ILE A 70 11.04 -11.13 6.70
C ILE A 70 10.24 -10.47 7.82
N ALA A 71 10.60 -9.24 8.14
CA ALA A 71 9.89 -8.36 9.07
C ALA A 71 9.35 -7.14 8.32
N VAL A 72 8.03 -6.98 8.27
CA VAL A 72 7.37 -5.93 7.49
C VAL A 72 6.88 -4.80 8.37
N THR A 73 7.25 -3.57 8.04
CA THR A 73 6.69 -2.35 8.63
C THR A 73 5.83 -1.64 7.60
N LEU A 74 4.54 -1.46 7.91
CA LEU A 74 3.59 -0.71 7.07
C LEU A 74 3.48 0.73 7.56
N THR A 75 3.75 1.68 6.66
CA THR A 75 3.65 3.13 6.92
C THR A 75 2.48 3.72 6.14
N PRO A 76 1.54 4.42 6.78
CA PRO A 76 0.48 5.12 6.09
C PRO A 76 1.01 6.36 5.34
N THR A 77 0.49 6.63 4.14
CA THR A 77 0.77 7.84 3.38
C THR A 77 -0.41 8.81 3.38
N PRO A 78 -0.19 10.12 3.42
CA PRO A 78 -1.25 11.12 3.25
C PRO A 78 -1.63 11.34 1.77
N ASN A 79 -0.69 11.13 0.83
CA ASN A 79 -0.88 11.40 -0.59
C ASN A 79 0.11 10.60 -1.45
N SER A 80 -0.11 10.59 -2.78
CA SER A 80 0.74 9.89 -3.73
C SER A 80 2.12 10.52 -3.90
N GLU A 81 2.26 11.82 -3.73
CA GLU A 81 3.56 12.51 -3.78
C GLU A 81 4.53 11.95 -2.72
N PHE A 82 4.12 11.95 -1.45
CA PHE A 82 4.93 11.44 -0.34
C PHE A 82 5.27 9.95 -0.53
N LEU A 83 4.30 9.16 -1.01
CA LEU A 83 4.46 7.74 -1.26
C LEU A 83 5.51 7.48 -2.35
N MET A 84 5.34 8.12 -3.52
CA MET A 84 6.19 7.83 -4.68
C MET A 84 7.60 8.41 -4.54
N THR A 85 7.74 9.64 -4.05
CA THR A 85 9.07 10.19 -3.75
C THR A 85 9.79 9.35 -2.69
N GLY A 86 9.05 8.85 -1.69
CA GLY A 86 9.58 7.96 -0.66
C GLY A 86 10.07 6.62 -1.20
N LEU A 87 9.34 6.01 -2.14
CA LEU A 87 9.76 4.79 -2.82
C LEU A 87 11.00 5.04 -3.68
N ILE A 88 10.96 6.05 -4.54
CA ILE A 88 12.03 6.34 -5.51
C ILE A 88 13.33 6.72 -4.80
N ASP A 89 13.25 7.56 -3.78
CA ASP A 89 14.40 8.02 -2.99
C ASP A 89 14.91 6.99 -1.97
N GLY A 90 14.30 5.80 -1.89
CA GLY A 90 14.78 4.69 -1.07
C GLY A 90 14.37 4.77 0.41
N ARG A 91 13.44 5.63 0.79
CA ARG A 91 12.87 5.66 2.15
C ARG A 91 11.98 4.46 2.43
N PHE A 92 11.36 3.92 1.39
CA PHE A 92 10.53 2.72 1.42
C PHE A 92 10.99 1.73 0.37
N ASP A 93 10.80 0.44 0.63
CA ASP A 93 11.20 -0.64 -0.26
C ASP A 93 10.10 -1.02 -1.23
N ILE A 94 8.86 -1.05 -0.73
CA ILE A 94 7.64 -1.40 -1.48
C ILE A 94 6.61 -0.29 -1.29
N ALA A 95 5.90 0.06 -2.36
CA ALA A 95 4.75 0.94 -2.34
C ALA A 95 3.51 0.24 -2.90
N MET A 96 2.35 0.43 -2.24
CA MET A 96 1.04 -0.01 -2.73
C MET A 96 0.25 1.22 -3.18
N ALA A 97 0.14 1.41 -4.49
CA ALA A 97 -0.53 2.56 -5.11
C ALA A 97 -1.06 2.19 -6.51
N GLY A 98 -1.78 3.10 -7.16
CA GLY A 98 -2.18 2.92 -8.55
C GLY A 98 -0.99 2.79 -9.50
N ILE A 99 -1.12 1.93 -10.54
CA ILE A 99 -0.08 1.76 -11.57
C ILE A 99 0.24 3.08 -12.30
N ASP A 100 -0.74 3.98 -12.37
CA ASP A 100 -0.55 5.29 -12.97
C ASP A 100 0.57 6.09 -12.31
N ASN A 101 0.77 5.95 -10.99
CA ASN A 101 1.87 6.59 -10.28
C ASN A 101 3.23 6.06 -10.73
N VAL A 102 3.35 4.74 -10.95
CA VAL A 102 4.57 4.15 -11.52
C VAL A 102 4.86 4.75 -12.89
N ILE A 103 3.84 4.81 -13.75
CA ILE A 103 3.96 5.36 -15.11
C ILE A 103 4.29 6.85 -15.05
N ALA A 104 3.58 7.62 -14.23
CA ALA A 104 3.77 9.06 -14.10
C ALA A 104 5.23 9.42 -13.79
N TYR A 105 5.77 8.82 -12.74
CA TYR A 105 7.14 9.13 -12.33
C TYR A 105 8.19 8.61 -13.31
N MET A 106 7.98 7.42 -13.90
CA MET A 106 8.86 6.88 -14.96
C MET A 106 8.88 7.76 -16.21
N GLU A 107 7.82 8.52 -16.45
CA GLU A 107 7.68 9.38 -17.64
C GLU A 107 7.92 10.88 -17.36
N GLY A 108 8.24 11.25 -16.13
CA GLY A 108 8.43 12.64 -15.73
C GLY A 108 7.12 13.44 -15.68
N GLN A 109 5.99 12.75 -15.49
CA GLN A 109 4.64 13.30 -15.30
C GLN A 109 4.20 13.22 -13.83
N GLY A 110 5.12 12.94 -12.90
CA GLY A 110 4.83 12.81 -11.47
C GLY A 110 4.58 14.17 -10.80
N GLU A 111 3.98 14.12 -9.61
CA GLU A 111 3.58 15.29 -8.82
C GLU A 111 4.75 16.17 -8.38
N ALA A 112 5.90 15.57 -8.08
CA ALA A 112 7.04 16.23 -7.51
C ALA A 112 8.36 15.67 -8.06
N PRO A 113 9.44 16.46 -8.04
CA PRO A 113 10.77 15.97 -8.39
C PRO A 113 11.25 14.95 -7.35
N THR A 114 12.03 13.98 -7.80
CA THR A 114 12.70 12.98 -6.97
C THR A 114 14.20 13.24 -6.93
N ARG A 115 14.87 12.78 -5.85
CA ARG A 115 16.33 12.87 -5.75
C ARG A 115 17.01 11.89 -6.69
N GLU A 116 16.45 10.69 -6.78
CA GLU A 116 16.95 9.64 -7.64
C GLU A 116 16.18 9.63 -8.96
N THR A 117 16.82 9.18 -10.02
CA THR A 117 16.14 8.93 -11.30
C THR A 117 15.15 7.77 -11.12
N PRO A 118 13.86 7.95 -11.44
CA PRO A 118 12.88 6.90 -11.27
C PRO A 118 13.23 5.65 -12.09
N ASN A 119 13.37 4.53 -11.42
CA ASN A 119 13.54 3.20 -12.03
C ASN A 119 12.77 2.18 -11.19
N ILE A 120 11.45 2.28 -11.29
CA ILE A 120 10.47 1.53 -10.52
C ILE A 120 9.59 0.69 -11.42
N PHE A 121 8.94 -0.31 -10.86
CA PHE A 121 8.05 -1.20 -11.60
C PHE A 121 7.02 -1.84 -10.68
N ALA A 122 5.88 -2.25 -11.24
CA ALA A 122 4.89 -3.08 -10.56
C ALA A 122 5.31 -4.55 -10.63
N PHE A 123 5.28 -5.26 -9.48
CA PHE A 123 5.61 -6.68 -9.44
C PHE A 123 4.42 -7.60 -9.18
N MET A 124 3.28 -7.05 -8.72
CA MET A 124 1.98 -7.74 -8.65
C MET A 124 0.83 -6.74 -8.54
N GLY A 125 -0.38 -7.19 -8.91
CA GLY A 125 -1.63 -6.48 -8.66
C GLY A 125 -2.11 -6.66 -7.23
N ALA A 126 -2.86 -5.69 -6.72
CA ALA A 126 -3.45 -5.74 -5.38
C ALA A 126 -4.98 -5.84 -5.40
N GLY A 127 -5.65 -5.36 -6.43
CA GLY A 127 -7.09 -5.37 -6.53
C GLY A 127 -7.60 -5.29 -7.96
N ASN A 128 -8.73 -5.97 -8.21
CA ASN A 128 -9.62 -5.76 -9.36
C ASN A 128 -10.94 -5.15 -8.86
N ASP A 129 -10.91 -4.67 -7.66
CA ASP A 129 -12.00 -4.21 -6.84
C ASP A 129 -12.68 -3.04 -7.50
N GLY A 130 -13.98 -3.20 -7.56
CA GLY A 130 -15.01 -2.28 -8.00
C GLY A 130 -14.51 -0.89 -8.15
N PHE A 131 -14.33 -0.55 -9.37
CA PHE A 131 -13.57 0.58 -9.84
C PHE A 131 -14.10 1.89 -9.22
N LEU A 132 -13.67 2.98 -9.70
CA LEU A 132 -13.97 4.30 -9.15
C LEU A 132 -15.44 4.70 -9.40
N GLN A 133 -16.10 5.19 -8.38
CA GLN A 133 -17.41 5.80 -8.48
C GLN A 133 -17.33 7.30 -8.20
N LEU A 134 -17.95 8.12 -9.07
CA LEU A 134 -18.13 9.54 -8.78
C LEU A 134 -19.29 9.70 -7.81
N VAL A 135 -18.95 10.01 -6.58
CA VAL A 135 -19.92 10.28 -5.52
C VAL A 135 -19.99 11.78 -5.26
N THR A 136 -21.21 12.28 -5.14
CA THR A 136 -21.50 13.71 -4.99
C THR A 136 -22.35 14.00 -3.76
N VAL A 137 -22.31 15.24 -3.31
CA VAL A 137 -23.21 15.74 -2.26
C VAL A 137 -24.67 15.60 -2.70
N PRO A 138 -25.65 15.50 -1.75
CA PRO A 138 -27.07 15.26 -2.08
C PRO A 138 -27.70 16.29 -3.02
N GLU A 139 -27.13 17.50 -3.07
CA GLU A 139 -27.60 18.61 -3.89
C GLU A 139 -27.19 18.46 -5.38
N VAL A 140 -26.20 17.63 -5.69
CA VAL A 140 -25.70 17.37 -7.05
C VAL A 140 -26.22 16.03 -7.52
N LYS A 141 -27.13 16.03 -8.48
CA LYS A 141 -27.84 14.84 -8.97
C LYS A 141 -27.59 14.55 -10.45
N SER A 142 -26.94 15.48 -11.14
CA SER A 142 -26.65 15.38 -12.57
C SER A 142 -25.31 16.04 -12.91
N TYR A 143 -24.78 15.74 -14.10
CA TYR A 143 -23.59 16.42 -14.60
C TYR A 143 -23.78 17.95 -14.72
N ALA A 144 -25.01 18.39 -15.05
CA ALA A 144 -25.29 19.82 -15.16
C ALA A 144 -25.10 20.56 -13.83
N ASP A 145 -25.39 19.90 -12.70
CA ASP A 145 -25.23 20.46 -11.36
C ASP A 145 -23.76 20.62 -10.95
N LEU A 146 -22.83 19.96 -11.65
CA LEU A 146 -21.38 20.06 -11.39
C LEU A 146 -20.75 21.34 -11.94
N ARG A 147 -21.41 22.08 -12.84
CA ARG A 147 -20.83 23.28 -13.44
C ARG A 147 -20.49 24.31 -12.36
N GLY A 148 -19.23 24.78 -12.39
CA GLY A 148 -18.68 25.73 -11.41
C GLY A 148 -18.48 25.14 -10.02
N LYS A 149 -18.55 23.80 -9.86
CA LYS A 149 -18.34 23.14 -8.56
C LYS A 149 -16.92 22.66 -8.39
N GLN A 150 -16.53 22.52 -7.12
CA GLN A 150 -15.26 21.93 -6.72
C GLN A 150 -15.39 20.41 -6.57
N LEU A 151 -14.44 19.68 -7.16
CA LEU A 151 -14.30 18.24 -7.06
C LEU A 151 -12.93 17.90 -6.46
N SER A 152 -12.91 17.10 -5.40
CA SER A 152 -11.65 16.73 -4.76
C SER A 152 -10.95 15.58 -5.45
N VAL A 153 -9.63 15.70 -5.60
CA VAL A 153 -8.71 14.71 -6.14
C VAL A 153 -7.52 14.56 -5.19
N ASP A 154 -6.70 13.51 -5.36
CA ASP A 154 -5.42 13.41 -4.64
C ASP A 154 -4.51 14.58 -5.09
N ALA A 155 -4.23 14.60 -6.39
CA ALA A 155 -3.68 15.76 -7.07
C ALA A 155 -4.18 15.78 -8.54
N VAL A 156 -4.06 16.91 -9.20
CA VAL A 156 -4.65 17.12 -10.54
C VAL A 156 -3.97 16.34 -11.66
N THR A 157 -2.76 15.82 -11.40
CA THR A 157 -1.94 15.06 -12.35
C THR A 157 -1.99 13.55 -12.08
N THR A 158 -2.78 13.09 -11.10
CA THR A 158 -2.93 11.65 -10.81
C THR A 158 -3.85 10.96 -11.81
N GLY A 159 -3.66 9.65 -12.01
CA GLY A 159 -4.48 8.86 -12.91
C GLY A 159 -5.96 8.89 -12.57
N TYR A 160 -6.32 8.93 -11.29
CA TYR A 160 -7.73 9.07 -10.89
C TYR A 160 -8.31 10.45 -11.21
N ALA A 161 -7.51 11.52 -11.21
CA ALA A 161 -7.94 12.81 -11.72
C ALA A 161 -8.20 12.74 -13.24
N PHE A 162 -7.40 11.97 -13.98
CA PHE A 162 -7.62 11.75 -15.42
C PHE A 162 -8.87 10.89 -15.70
N VAL A 163 -9.12 9.87 -14.87
CA VAL A 163 -10.40 9.15 -14.91
C VAL A 163 -11.56 10.12 -14.67
N LEU A 164 -11.50 10.95 -13.65
CA LEU A 164 -12.55 11.95 -13.38
C LEU A 164 -12.78 12.88 -14.57
N ARG A 165 -11.71 13.37 -15.22
CA ARG A 165 -11.85 14.16 -16.45
C ARG A 165 -12.61 13.41 -17.54
N LYS A 166 -12.28 12.11 -17.75
CA LYS A 166 -12.94 11.27 -18.75
C LYS A 166 -14.43 11.08 -18.46
N LEU A 167 -14.79 10.89 -17.17
CA LEU A 167 -16.19 10.80 -16.76
C LEU A 167 -16.95 12.11 -16.99
N LEU A 168 -16.32 13.26 -16.69
CA LEU A 168 -16.91 14.58 -16.94
C LEU A 168 -17.15 14.82 -18.43
N GLU A 169 -16.19 14.48 -19.29
CA GLU A 169 -16.31 14.59 -20.76
C GLU A 169 -17.46 13.71 -21.28
N LYS A 170 -17.62 12.48 -20.75
CA LYS A 170 -18.78 11.62 -21.06
C LYS A 170 -20.10 12.30 -20.71
N GLY A 171 -20.13 13.06 -19.62
CA GLY A 171 -21.28 13.86 -19.19
C GLY A 171 -21.45 15.19 -19.92
N GLY A 172 -20.62 15.49 -20.93
CA GLY A 172 -20.68 16.72 -21.71
C GLY A 172 -20.09 17.93 -21.00
N LEU A 173 -19.25 17.70 -19.97
CA LEU A 173 -18.50 18.76 -19.28
C LEU A 173 -17.06 18.82 -19.77
N LYS A 174 -16.52 20.03 -19.85
CA LYS A 174 -15.08 20.25 -20.05
C LYS A 174 -14.38 20.32 -18.70
N PHE A 175 -13.08 20.07 -18.69
CA PHE A 175 -12.26 20.24 -17.48
C PHE A 175 -12.40 21.66 -16.88
N SER A 176 -12.52 22.69 -17.74
CA SER A 176 -12.74 24.08 -17.33
C SER A 176 -14.14 24.39 -16.76
N ASP A 177 -15.09 23.46 -16.84
CA ASP A 177 -16.43 23.65 -16.28
C ASP A 177 -16.51 23.35 -14.78
N VAL A 178 -15.45 22.77 -14.21
CA VAL A 178 -15.33 22.42 -12.79
C VAL A 178 -13.96 22.84 -12.25
N GLU A 179 -13.79 22.85 -10.94
CA GLU A 179 -12.52 23.10 -10.28
C GLU A 179 -12.04 21.83 -9.57
N PHE A 180 -10.84 21.32 -9.93
CA PHE A 180 -10.21 20.22 -9.19
C PHE A 180 -9.40 20.79 -8.02
N VAL A 181 -9.68 20.26 -6.83
CA VAL A 181 -9.02 20.66 -5.58
C VAL A 181 -8.19 19.48 -5.06
N SER A 182 -6.87 19.69 -4.93
CA SER A 182 -5.96 18.70 -4.34
C SER A 182 -6.20 18.60 -2.83
N VAL A 183 -6.66 17.44 -2.36
CA VAL A 183 -7.04 17.18 -0.97
C VAL A 183 -6.16 16.09 -0.35
N GLY A 184 -5.56 15.23 -1.19
CA GLY A 184 -4.80 14.08 -0.75
C GLY A 184 -5.51 12.76 -0.98
N GLY A 185 -5.17 11.76 -0.17
CA GLY A 185 -5.59 10.38 -0.33
C GLY A 185 -7.09 10.15 -0.26
N LEU A 186 -7.46 8.87 -0.39
CA LEU A 186 -8.87 8.47 -0.42
C LEU A 186 -9.60 8.82 0.89
N GLN A 187 -8.93 8.64 2.03
CA GLN A 187 -9.52 8.90 3.35
C GLN A 187 -9.81 10.39 3.54
N GLU A 188 -8.88 11.25 3.17
CA GLU A 188 -8.98 12.71 3.25
C GLU A 188 -10.12 13.22 2.35
N ARG A 189 -10.19 12.72 1.11
CA ARG A 189 -11.26 13.05 0.15
C ARG A 189 -12.62 12.57 0.61
N PHE A 190 -12.71 11.37 1.18
CA PHE A 190 -13.95 10.85 1.76
C PHE A 190 -14.43 11.74 2.90
N GLN A 191 -13.54 12.15 3.81
CA GLN A 191 -13.90 13.04 4.90
C GLN A 191 -14.36 14.40 4.40
N ALA A 192 -13.60 15.01 3.48
CA ALA A 192 -13.97 16.29 2.88
C ALA A 192 -15.35 16.24 2.20
N LEU A 193 -15.68 15.12 1.53
CA LEU A 193 -17.00 14.90 0.95
C LEU A 193 -18.08 14.79 2.03
N MET A 194 -17.85 14.01 3.12
CA MET A 194 -18.82 13.86 4.22
C MET A 194 -19.10 15.20 4.92
N GLU A 195 -18.12 16.07 5.00
CA GLU A 195 -18.22 17.43 5.54
C GLU A 195 -18.76 18.44 4.51
N LYS A 196 -19.05 17.99 3.28
CA LYS A 196 -19.51 18.81 2.14
C LYS A 196 -18.57 19.99 1.81
N GLN A 197 -17.27 19.81 2.05
CA GLN A 197 -16.26 20.81 1.70
C GLN A 197 -16.13 20.97 0.16
N HIS A 198 -16.39 19.88 -0.57
CA HIS A 198 -16.40 19.82 -2.04
C HIS A 198 -17.65 19.10 -2.53
N SER A 199 -18.03 19.33 -3.77
CA SER A 199 -19.30 18.84 -4.33
C SER A 199 -19.26 17.37 -4.76
N GLY A 200 -18.07 16.78 -4.92
CA GLY A 200 -17.92 15.39 -5.31
C GLY A 200 -16.47 14.92 -5.34
N THR A 201 -16.27 13.61 -5.40
CA THR A 201 -14.97 12.96 -5.55
C THR A 201 -15.14 11.54 -6.09
N LEU A 202 -14.06 10.96 -6.60
CA LEU A 202 -14.00 9.53 -6.91
C LEU A 202 -13.71 8.75 -5.63
N LEU A 203 -14.54 7.75 -5.36
CA LEU A 203 -14.36 6.80 -4.26
C LEU A 203 -14.28 5.37 -4.82
N ILE A 204 -13.62 4.49 -4.07
CA ILE A 204 -13.58 3.04 -4.31
C ILE A 204 -14.40 2.30 -3.26
N SER A 205 -14.66 1.02 -3.49
CA SER A 205 -15.26 0.12 -2.50
C SER A 205 -14.37 0.03 -1.24
N PRO A 206 -14.94 0.01 -0.04
CA PRO A 206 -16.36 0.14 0.29
C PRO A 206 -16.80 1.58 0.58
N MET A 207 -15.97 2.61 0.36
CA MET A 207 -16.24 4.00 0.80
C MET A 207 -17.43 4.64 0.06
N HIS A 208 -17.62 4.36 -1.24
CA HIS A 208 -18.79 4.85 -1.97
C HIS A 208 -20.09 4.34 -1.32
N ALA A 209 -20.14 3.07 -0.91
CA ALA A 209 -21.31 2.50 -0.24
C ALA A 209 -21.56 3.15 1.15
N ALA A 210 -20.49 3.53 1.85
CA ALA A 210 -20.61 4.28 3.12
C ALA A 210 -21.16 5.70 2.91
N ALA A 211 -20.79 6.36 1.80
CA ALA A 211 -21.32 7.66 1.43
C ALA A 211 -22.79 7.57 1.01
N GLN A 212 -23.16 6.60 0.16
CA GLN A 212 -24.54 6.37 -0.24
C GLN A 212 -25.48 6.10 0.95
N ALA A 213 -25.01 5.29 1.92
CA ALA A 213 -25.76 5.03 3.14
C ALA A 213 -26.04 6.29 3.98
N ARG A 214 -25.33 7.40 3.73
CA ARG A 214 -25.50 8.71 4.34
C ARG A 214 -26.24 9.72 3.45
N GLY A 215 -26.83 9.25 2.35
CA GLY A 215 -27.63 10.04 1.43
C GLY A 215 -26.84 10.81 0.38
N PHE A 216 -25.56 10.51 0.17
CA PHE A 216 -24.77 11.02 -0.95
C PHE A 216 -25.15 10.29 -2.24
N ASN A 217 -25.07 10.97 -3.38
CA ASN A 217 -25.45 10.39 -4.68
C ASN A 217 -24.26 9.65 -5.31
N LEU A 218 -24.52 8.46 -5.87
CA LEU A 218 -23.67 7.88 -6.89
C LEU A 218 -24.07 8.51 -8.22
N LEU A 219 -23.22 9.33 -8.82
CA LEU A 219 -23.52 9.99 -10.07
C LEU A 219 -23.21 9.11 -11.28
N ILE A 220 -22.08 8.40 -11.24
CA ILE A 220 -21.68 7.44 -12.28
C ILE A 220 -20.67 6.44 -11.71
N ASP A 221 -20.75 5.20 -12.19
CA ASP A 221 -19.69 4.20 -12.05
C ASP A 221 -18.70 4.37 -13.21
N ALA A 222 -17.41 4.34 -12.91
CA ALA A 222 -16.39 4.49 -13.93
C ALA A 222 -16.38 3.29 -14.91
N ASP A 223 -16.84 2.11 -14.47
CA ASP A 223 -16.95 0.91 -15.31
C ASP A 223 -17.94 1.11 -16.47
N ASP A 224 -18.91 2.04 -16.33
CA ASP A 224 -19.82 2.42 -17.41
C ASP A 224 -19.12 3.18 -18.57
N VAL A 225 -17.88 3.61 -18.38
CA VAL A 225 -17.11 4.44 -19.32
C VAL A 225 -15.77 3.84 -19.67
N ILE A 226 -15.15 3.14 -18.73
CA ILE A 226 -13.81 2.57 -18.82
C ILE A 226 -13.89 1.09 -18.49
N GLU A 227 -13.86 0.23 -19.53
CA GLU A 227 -14.05 -1.21 -19.40
C GLU A 227 -12.90 -1.90 -18.64
N HIS A 228 -11.66 -1.45 -18.84
CA HIS A 228 -10.47 -1.99 -18.21
C HIS A 228 -9.64 -0.88 -17.59
N TYR A 229 -9.28 -1.03 -16.33
CA TYR A 229 -8.33 -0.12 -15.66
C TYR A 229 -7.53 -0.89 -14.60
N GLN A 230 -6.21 -0.94 -14.74
CA GLN A 230 -5.38 -1.45 -13.65
C GLN A 230 -5.26 -0.37 -12.57
N GLY A 231 -5.91 -0.60 -11.46
CA GLY A 231 -5.85 0.26 -10.27
C GLY A 231 -4.58 -0.02 -9.45
N THR A 232 -4.79 -0.51 -8.24
CA THR A 232 -3.73 -0.71 -7.24
C THR A 232 -2.77 -1.84 -7.61
N VAL A 233 -1.47 -1.55 -7.48
CA VAL A 233 -0.37 -2.49 -7.65
C VAL A 233 0.62 -2.37 -6.50
N PHE A 234 1.46 -3.38 -6.32
CA PHE A 234 2.67 -3.28 -5.53
C PHE A 234 3.86 -2.98 -6.43
N SER A 235 4.64 -1.99 -6.06
CA SER A 235 5.79 -1.51 -6.82
C SER A 235 7.04 -1.43 -5.96
N ALA A 236 8.20 -1.55 -6.62
CA ALA A 236 9.51 -1.47 -6.00
C ALA A 236 10.52 -0.81 -6.96
N ARG A 237 11.67 -0.38 -6.42
CA ARG A 237 12.82 -0.01 -7.27
C ARG A 237 13.43 -1.28 -7.88
N ARG A 238 13.79 -1.23 -9.17
CA ARG A 238 14.41 -2.39 -9.84
C ARG A 238 15.74 -2.80 -9.20
N SER A 239 16.57 -1.85 -8.78
CA SER A 239 17.83 -2.13 -8.08
C SER A 239 17.58 -2.86 -6.78
N TRP A 240 16.69 -2.33 -5.92
CA TRP A 240 16.36 -2.95 -4.64
C TRP A 240 15.78 -4.36 -4.83
N ALA A 241 14.86 -4.53 -5.76
CA ALA A 241 14.23 -5.83 -6.03
C ALA A 241 15.25 -6.88 -6.49
N LYS A 242 16.24 -6.49 -7.30
CA LYS A 242 17.33 -7.36 -7.72
C LYS A 242 18.22 -7.80 -6.55
N ASP A 243 18.59 -6.86 -5.68
CA ASP A 243 19.48 -7.11 -4.57
C ASP A 243 18.77 -7.83 -3.40
N ASN A 244 17.43 -7.82 -3.39
CA ASN A 244 16.59 -8.39 -2.34
C ASN A 244 15.53 -9.38 -2.90
N GLU A 245 15.87 -10.10 -3.97
CA GLU A 245 14.93 -10.99 -4.67
C GLU A 245 14.23 -11.99 -3.73
N VAL A 246 15.00 -12.66 -2.88
CA VAL A 246 14.45 -13.65 -1.93
C VAL A 246 13.42 -13.02 -1.00
N ALA A 247 13.71 -11.83 -0.49
CA ALA A 247 12.80 -11.10 0.40
C ALA A 247 11.55 -10.62 -0.34
N LEU A 248 11.67 -10.12 -1.58
CA LEU A 248 10.52 -9.69 -2.38
C LEU A 248 9.61 -10.86 -2.77
N VAL A 249 10.19 -12.01 -3.15
CA VAL A 249 9.44 -13.25 -3.40
C VAL A 249 8.75 -13.74 -2.12
N GLY A 250 9.45 -13.69 -0.98
CA GLY A 250 8.90 -14.01 0.35
C GLY A 250 7.72 -13.11 0.73
N TYR A 251 7.85 -11.79 0.50
CA TYR A 251 6.76 -10.82 0.71
C TYR A 251 5.53 -11.17 -0.14
N THR A 252 5.75 -11.41 -1.43
CA THR A 252 4.67 -11.75 -2.37
C THR A 252 3.95 -13.03 -1.95
N ARG A 253 4.70 -14.08 -1.56
CA ARG A 253 4.15 -15.35 -1.09
C ARG A 253 3.34 -15.17 0.20
N ALA A 254 3.88 -14.44 1.17
CA ALA A 254 3.21 -14.15 2.44
C ALA A 254 1.90 -13.38 2.24
N TYR A 255 1.90 -12.38 1.35
CA TYR A 255 0.70 -11.62 1.01
C TYR A 255 -0.38 -12.49 0.38
N LEU A 256 -0.02 -13.33 -0.61
CA LEU A 256 -0.97 -14.25 -1.26
C LEU A 256 -1.52 -15.30 -0.27
N ALA A 257 -0.69 -15.83 0.62
CA ALA A 257 -1.14 -16.76 1.67
C ALA A 257 -2.11 -16.08 2.65
N ALA A 258 -1.88 -14.81 2.98
CA ALA A 258 -2.79 -14.03 3.80
C ALA A 258 -4.13 -13.76 3.11
N LEU A 259 -4.13 -13.53 1.79
CA LEU A 259 -5.37 -13.45 1.00
C LEU A 259 -6.15 -14.75 1.04
N ASP A 260 -5.49 -15.91 0.83
CA ASP A 260 -6.15 -17.21 0.93
C ASP A 260 -6.77 -17.42 2.31
N TRP A 261 -6.07 -17.03 3.39
CA TRP A 261 -6.60 -17.10 4.75
C TRP A 261 -7.81 -16.19 4.95
N LEU A 262 -7.80 -14.97 4.41
CA LEU A 262 -8.93 -14.03 4.51
C LEU A 262 -10.16 -14.55 3.76
N TYR A 263 -9.97 -15.22 2.61
CA TYR A 263 -11.05 -15.78 1.81
C TYR A 263 -11.64 -17.08 2.40
N GLU A 264 -10.99 -17.70 3.39
CA GLU A 264 -11.52 -18.88 4.05
C GLU A 264 -12.69 -18.52 4.97
N PRO A 265 -13.93 -18.98 4.71
CA PRO A 265 -15.10 -18.57 5.48
C PRO A 265 -15.00 -18.87 6.98
N ALA A 266 -14.27 -19.93 7.36
CA ALA A 266 -14.05 -20.29 8.75
C ALA A 266 -13.30 -19.20 9.54
N ASN A 267 -12.53 -18.34 8.85
CA ASN A 267 -11.74 -17.27 9.46
C ASN A 267 -12.51 -15.93 9.58
N LYS A 268 -13.76 -15.84 9.07
CA LYS A 268 -14.51 -14.58 9.00
C LYS A 268 -14.53 -13.79 10.31
N VAL A 269 -14.82 -14.45 11.43
CA VAL A 269 -14.95 -13.77 12.72
C VAL A 269 -13.62 -13.12 13.13
N GLU A 270 -12.53 -13.86 12.99
CA GLU A 270 -11.18 -13.35 13.31
C GLU A 270 -10.76 -12.25 12.32
N ALA A 271 -11.02 -12.45 11.03
CA ALA A 271 -10.72 -11.49 9.99
C ALA A 271 -11.42 -10.14 10.24
N VAL A 272 -12.74 -10.14 10.51
CA VAL A 272 -13.49 -8.92 10.82
C VAL A 272 -12.98 -8.25 12.10
N ALA A 273 -12.64 -9.04 13.13
CA ALA A 273 -12.03 -8.50 14.36
C ALA A 273 -10.67 -7.83 14.07
N MET A 274 -9.83 -8.44 13.21
CA MET A 274 -8.56 -7.87 12.75
C MET A 274 -8.77 -6.54 12.01
N LEU A 275 -9.71 -6.50 11.06
CA LEU A 275 -10.05 -5.27 10.33
C LEU A 275 -10.40 -4.13 11.30
N ARG A 276 -11.24 -4.41 12.29
CA ARG A 276 -11.66 -3.40 13.29
C ARG A 276 -10.51 -2.93 14.18
N ARG A 277 -9.57 -3.81 14.57
CA ARG A 277 -8.37 -3.41 15.31
C ARG A 277 -7.50 -2.43 14.53
N ASN A 278 -7.34 -2.68 13.24
CA ASN A 278 -6.49 -1.88 12.36
C ASN A 278 -7.20 -0.63 11.80
N MET A 279 -8.56 -0.60 11.88
CA MET A 279 -9.39 0.54 11.50
C MET A 279 -10.39 0.90 12.61
N PRO A 280 -9.93 1.44 13.74
CA PRO A 280 -10.76 1.62 14.95
C PRO A 280 -11.94 2.57 14.76
N ASN A 281 -11.87 3.47 13.78
CA ASN A 281 -12.96 4.40 13.46
C ASN A 281 -14.04 3.79 12.55
N MET A 282 -13.87 2.52 12.09
CA MET A 282 -14.85 1.83 11.26
C MET A 282 -16.03 1.34 12.12
N PRO A 283 -17.28 1.74 11.80
CA PRO A 283 -18.45 1.21 12.48
C PRO A 283 -18.56 -0.32 12.32
N GLU A 284 -19.04 -1.02 13.35
CA GLU A 284 -19.13 -2.49 13.35
C GLU A 284 -19.97 -3.03 12.18
N ALA A 285 -21.15 -2.48 11.98
CA ALA A 285 -22.01 -2.87 10.85
C ALA A 285 -21.35 -2.67 9.47
N PHE A 286 -20.38 -1.75 9.38
CA PHE A 286 -19.64 -1.50 8.14
C PHE A 286 -18.49 -2.49 7.95
N ALA A 287 -17.92 -3.03 9.02
CA ALA A 287 -16.87 -4.03 8.94
C ALA A 287 -17.35 -5.33 8.29
N ASP A 288 -18.55 -5.81 8.64
CA ASP A 288 -19.17 -6.99 8.01
C ASP A 288 -19.47 -6.75 6.53
N LYS A 289 -19.97 -5.55 6.19
CA LYS A 289 -20.21 -5.17 4.79
C LYS A 289 -18.89 -5.09 4.01
N THR A 290 -17.84 -4.56 4.61
CA THR A 290 -16.49 -4.51 4.02
C THR A 290 -15.98 -5.91 3.74
N TYR A 291 -16.18 -6.87 4.68
CA TYR A 291 -15.84 -8.27 4.45
C TYR A 291 -16.55 -8.84 3.21
N GLN A 292 -17.86 -8.62 3.11
CA GLN A 292 -18.65 -9.12 1.98
C GLN A 292 -18.23 -8.54 0.63
N ILE A 293 -17.81 -7.28 0.60
CA ILE A 293 -17.37 -6.59 -0.61
C ILE A 293 -15.94 -7.01 -0.98
N LEU A 294 -14.98 -6.83 -0.09
CA LEU A 294 -13.57 -7.02 -0.42
C LEU A 294 -13.16 -8.49 -0.54
N LEU A 295 -13.92 -9.38 0.08
CA LEU A 295 -13.69 -10.83 0.00
C LEU A 295 -14.80 -11.55 -0.79
N HIS A 296 -15.47 -10.82 -1.69
CA HIS A 296 -16.40 -11.45 -2.64
C HIS A 296 -15.62 -12.42 -3.55
N PRO A 297 -16.13 -13.65 -3.78
CA PRO A 297 -15.38 -14.66 -4.53
C PRO A 297 -14.96 -14.25 -5.95
N GLU A 298 -15.79 -13.44 -6.63
CA GLU A 298 -15.60 -13.04 -8.03
C GLU A 298 -15.16 -11.57 -8.17
N GLU A 299 -15.70 -10.68 -7.33
CA GLU A 299 -15.54 -9.22 -7.45
C GLU A 299 -14.65 -8.61 -6.36
N GLY A 300 -14.11 -9.42 -5.44
CA GLY A 300 -13.27 -8.96 -4.35
C GLY A 300 -11.81 -8.76 -4.74
N MET A 301 -10.95 -8.69 -3.72
CA MET A 301 -9.51 -8.52 -3.92
C MET A 301 -8.90 -9.63 -4.77
N ASN A 302 -7.97 -9.27 -5.64
CA ASN A 302 -7.32 -10.20 -6.55
C ASN A 302 -6.44 -11.23 -5.81
N ARG A 303 -6.90 -12.48 -5.76
CA ARG A 303 -6.23 -13.58 -5.06
C ARG A 303 -4.96 -14.08 -5.76
N THR A 304 -4.76 -13.73 -7.02
CA THR A 304 -3.65 -14.24 -7.83
C THR A 304 -2.47 -13.28 -7.91
N GLY A 305 -2.68 -12.01 -7.57
CA GLY A 305 -1.71 -10.95 -7.80
C GLY A 305 -1.48 -10.62 -9.28
N ALA A 306 -2.31 -11.13 -10.18
CA ALA A 306 -2.19 -10.86 -11.61
C ALA A 306 -2.44 -9.37 -11.91
N LEU A 307 -1.89 -8.89 -13.03
CA LEU A 307 -2.14 -7.56 -13.55
C LEU A 307 -3.14 -7.63 -14.72
N ASP A 308 -4.05 -6.66 -14.77
CA ASP A 308 -4.84 -6.39 -15.97
C ASP A 308 -4.01 -5.56 -16.96
N VAL A 309 -3.42 -6.25 -17.95
CA VAL A 309 -2.56 -5.60 -18.94
C VAL A 309 -3.37 -4.67 -19.86
N GLU A 310 -4.63 -4.98 -20.16
CA GLU A 310 -5.51 -4.07 -20.93
C GLU A 310 -5.81 -2.83 -20.11
N GLY A 311 -6.04 -2.98 -18.80
CA GLY A 311 -6.18 -1.87 -17.88
C GLY A 311 -4.92 -0.99 -17.79
N ILE A 312 -3.71 -1.56 -17.87
CA ILE A 312 -2.47 -0.77 -17.98
C ILE A 312 -2.46 0.04 -19.29
N LYS A 313 -2.87 -0.53 -20.41
CA LYS A 313 -2.96 0.20 -21.70
C LYS A 313 -3.94 1.37 -21.61
N THR A 314 -5.05 1.21 -20.91
CA THR A 314 -5.99 2.31 -20.64
C THR A 314 -5.32 3.44 -19.84
N VAL A 315 -4.56 3.10 -18.81
CA VAL A 315 -3.79 4.10 -18.04
C VAL A 315 -2.78 4.83 -18.93
N LEU A 316 -2.08 4.12 -19.82
CA LEU A 316 -1.16 4.72 -20.79
C LEU A 316 -1.90 5.68 -21.75
N ALA A 317 -3.09 5.30 -22.22
CA ALA A 317 -3.90 6.16 -23.09
C ALA A 317 -4.32 7.45 -22.38
N LEU A 318 -4.84 7.35 -21.14
CA LEU A 318 -5.22 8.51 -20.34
C LEU A 318 -4.02 9.42 -20.03
N ARG A 319 -2.85 8.86 -19.73
CA ARG A 319 -1.64 9.62 -19.52
C ARG A 319 -1.09 10.24 -20.80
N SER A 320 -1.28 9.59 -21.93
CA SER A 320 -0.95 10.19 -23.24
C SER A 320 -1.87 11.36 -23.57
N GLU A 321 -3.16 11.28 -23.19
CA GLU A 321 -4.16 12.28 -23.46
C GLU A 321 -4.03 13.50 -22.53
N TYR A 322 -3.81 13.29 -21.22
CA TYR A 322 -3.92 14.31 -20.20
C TYR A 322 -2.60 14.66 -19.48
N GLY A 323 -1.56 13.83 -19.64
CA GLY A 323 -0.30 14.01 -18.92
C GLY A 323 0.55 15.19 -19.42
N ASP A 324 1.29 15.78 -18.51
CA ASP A 324 2.27 16.83 -18.79
C ASP A 324 3.64 16.44 -18.20
N PRO A 325 4.72 16.42 -18.98
CA PRO A 325 4.81 16.73 -20.41
C PRO A 325 4.03 15.75 -21.29
N HIS A 326 3.46 16.24 -22.39
CA HIS A 326 2.70 15.40 -23.32
C HIS A 326 3.60 14.34 -23.98
N LYS A 327 3.18 13.08 -23.90
CA LYS A 327 3.90 11.92 -24.46
C LYS A 327 2.91 10.91 -25.06
N THR A 328 3.35 10.17 -26.06
CA THR A 328 2.62 8.99 -26.56
C THR A 328 3.17 7.74 -25.89
N LEU A 329 2.40 7.14 -25.00
CA LEU A 329 2.79 5.98 -24.20
C LEU A 329 2.07 4.72 -24.72
N THR A 330 2.82 3.71 -25.15
CA THR A 330 2.25 2.50 -25.75
C THR A 330 2.82 1.19 -25.22
N ASP A 331 4.01 1.22 -24.59
CA ASP A 331 4.68 0.00 -24.11
C ASP A 331 4.35 -0.25 -22.63
N ALA A 332 3.33 -1.07 -22.39
CA ALA A 332 2.94 -1.46 -21.03
C ALA A 332 4.03 -2.26 -20.30
N LYS A 333 4.85 -3.05 -21.03
CA LYS A 333 5.88 -3.91 -20.42
C LYS A 333 7.01 -3.14 -19.73
N LYS A 334 7.16 -1.87 -20.06
CA LYS A 334 8.14 -0.98 -19.41
C LYS A 334 7.90 -0.84 -17.90
N TYR A 335 6.64 -0.96 -17.44
CA TYR A 335 6.21 -0.56 -16.10
C TYR A 335 5.94 -1.71 -15.14
N TYR A 336 6.05 -2.96 -15.58
CA TYR A 336 5.89 -4.12 -14.71
C TYR A 336 6.89 -5.23 -14.99
N ASP A 337 7.04 -6.13 -14.01
CA ASP A 337 7.83 -7.34 -14.13
C ASP A 337 7.26 -8.40 -13.17
N LEU A 338 6.65 -9.44 -13.72
CA LEU A 338 5.97 -10.49 -12.96
C LEU A 338 6.85 -11.68 -12.58
N GLN A 339 8.17 -11.62 -12.82
CA GLN A 339 9.08 -12.73 -12.48
C GLN A 339 9.04 -13.06 -10.97
N TYR A 340 8.89 -12.04 -10.10
CA TYR A 340 8.82 -12.22 -8.65
C TYR A 340 7.52 -12.89 -8.22
N LEU A 341 6.40 -12.51 -8.84
CA LEU A 341 5.11 -13.16 -8.65
C LEU A 341 5.16 -14.62 -9.10
N ALA A 342 5.69 -14.91 -10.29
CA ALA A 342 5.84 -16.26 -10.79
C ALA A 342 6.65 -17.12 -9.82
N LYS A 343 7.84 -16.66 -9.37
CA LYS A 343 8.65 -17.38 -8.38
C LYS A 343 7.93 -17.60 -7.04
N ALA A 344 7.07 -16.66 -6.63
CA ALA A 344 6.29 -16.81 -5.39
C ALA A 344 5.20 -17.88 -5.50
N VAL A 345 4.60 -18.05 -6.68
CA VAL A 345 3.53 -19.02 -6.95
C VAL A 345 4.09 -20.41 -7.23
N ASP A 346 5.22 -20.53 -7.93
CA ASP A 346 5.85 -21.82 -8.29
C ASP A 346 6.39 -22.59 -7.08
N THR A 347 6.62 -21.93 -5.95
CA THR A 347 7.02 -22.58 -4.71
C THR A 347 5.78 -23.03 -3.96
N PRO A 348 5.66 -24.32 -3.54
CA PRO A 348 4.48 -24.79 -2.81
C PRO A 348 4.18 -23.88 -1.61
N ARG A 349 2.95 -23.37 -1.54
CA ARG A 349 2.46 -22.60 -0.39
C ARG A 349 2.49 -23.55 0.83
N GLN A 350 3.15 -23.12 1.90
CA GLN A 350 3.13 -23.91 3.14
C GLN A 350 1.67 -23.97 3.63
N PRO A 351 1.21 -25.16 4.07
CA PRO A 351 -0.17 -25.31 4.54
C PRO A 351 -0.44 -24.32 5.67
N THR A 352 -1.60 -23.68 5.60
CA THR A 352 -2.15 -22.88 6.70
C THR A 352 -2.42 -23.84 7.85
N ASN A 353 -1.50 -23.94 8.82
CA ASN A 353 -1.83 -24.62 10.07
C ASN A 353 -2.90 -23.80 10.78
N PRO A 354 -3.95 -24.45 11.33
CA PRO A 354 -5.07 -23.82 12.00
C PRO A 354 -4.66 -23.04 13.24
#